data_8451cb05b1a195b5009b31fb1d689d36
#
_entry.id   8451cb05b1a195b5009b31fb1d689d36
#
_cell.length_a   1.000
_cell.length_b   1.000
_cell.length_c   1.000
_cell.angle_alpha   90.00
_cell.angle_beta   90.00
_cell.angle_gamma   90.00
#
_symmetry.space_group_name_H-M   'P 1'
#
loop_
_entity.id
_entity.type
_entity.pdbx_description
1 polymer ?
#
loop_
_entity_poly.entity_id
_entity_poly.type
_entity_poly.pdbx_seq_one_letter_code
_entity_poly.pdbx_strand_id
1 'polypeptide(L)'
;KKKVFFFATLFESRVLHMTLSGEMGVLTDFGDKPTFLISIGGFHPQFTPPPMPFAVPKRVTLDILNEQNAKIRVMGYFAVTSNTVHLGARADLNINIVVADITGHLAFDALIQFSPFYFIVNISASLTVSCFLGEISARVRLSLEGPNWRAKGRGEITILWFEIAADFDISWGETRNTILSKIAA
;
A
#
# COMPACT_ATOMS: atom_id res chain seq x y z
N LYS A 1 22.30 26.69 5.89
CA LYS A 1 21.17 25.85 5.40
C LYS A 1 20.21 25.66 6.57
N LYS A 2 18.95 26.09 6.43
CA LYS A 2 17.95 25.95 7.50
C LYS A 2 17.08 24.73 7.17
N LYS A 3 17.15 23.71 8.04
CA LYS A 3 16.25 22.56 8.02
C LYS A 3 15.42 22.59 9.29
N VAL A 4 14.14 22.35 9.16
CA VAL A 4 13.22 22.14 10.28
C VAL A 4 12.66 20.75 10.14
N PHE A 5 12.69 19.97 11.21
CA PHE A 5 12.09 18.65 11.23
C PHE A 5 11.40 18.39 12.56
N PHE A 6 10.41 17.53 12.48
CA PHE A 6 9.67 17.04 13.64
C PHE A 6 9.47 15.53 13.45
N PHE A 7 9.63 14.77 14.53
CA PHE A 7 9.36 13.35 14.54
C PHE A 7 8.60 13.00 15.82
N ALA A 8 7.55 12.22 15.69
CA ALA A 8 6.74 11.77 16.81
C ALA A 8 6.43 10.27 16.69
N THR A 9 6.38 9.62 17.83
CA THR A 9 5.98 8.22 17.96
C THR A 9 4.74 8.13 18.83
N LEU A 10 3.72 7.45 18.31
CA LEU A 10 2.56 7.03 19.08
C LEU A 10 2.82 5.60 19.55
N PHE A 11 2.99 5.43 20.85
CA PHE A 11 3.36 4.17 21.44
C PHE A 11 2.20 3.59 22.24
N GLU A 12 1.73 2.41 21.82
CA GLU A 12 0.72 1.58 22.49
C GLU A 12 -0.46 2.35 23.11
N SER A 13 -0.95 3.35 22.37
CA SER A 13 -2.12 4.12 22.82
C SER A 13 -3.37 3.25 22.75
N ARG A 14 -4.10 3.14 23.84
CA ARG A 14 -5.32 2.35 23.91
C ARG A 14 -6.54 3.21 23.68
N VAL A 15 -7.38 2.78 22.74
CA VAL A 15 -8.70 3.35 22.50
C VAL A 15 -9.72 2.21 22.66
N LEU A 16 -10.45 2.18 23.77
CA LEU A 16 -11.31 1.06 24.16
C LEU A 16 -10.49 -0.24 24.32
N HIS A 17 -10.75 -1.23 23.47
CA HIS A 17 -10.04 -2.52 23.45
C HIS A 17 -8.98 -2.61 22.36
N MET A 18 -8.78 -1.53 21.59
CA MET A 18 -7.85 -1.46 20.48
C MET A 18 -6.53 -0.81 20.89
N THR A 19 -5.43 -1.30 20.35
CA THR A 19 -4.10 -0.70 20.54
C THR A 19 -3.67 0.00 19.26
N LEU A 20 -3.34 1.28 19.38
CA LEU A 20 -2.87 2.14 18.29
C LEU A 20 -1.40 2.45 18.49
N SER A 21 -0.60 2.23 17.48
CA SER A 21 0.81 2.61 17.42
C SER A 21 1.17 3.17 16.05
N GLY A 22 2.28 3.89 15.96
CA GLY A 22 2.75 4.44 14.69
C GLY A 22 3.71 5.60 14.86
N GLU A 23 4.25 6.07 13.76
CA GLU A 23 5.21 7.17 13.75
C GLU A 23 4.84 8.18 12.68
N MET A 24 5.18 9.44 12.93
CA MET A 24 5.07 10.52 11.96
C MET A 24 6.35 11.34 11.90
N GLY A 25 6.63 11.87 10.71
CA GLY A 25 7.77 12.75 10.49
C GLY A 25 7.39 13.89 9.55
N VAL A 26 7.94 15.05 9.84
CA VAL A 26 7.84 16.25 8.99
C VAL A 26 9.25 16.76 8.75
N LEU A 27 9.55 17.11 7.52
CA LEU A 27 10.82 17.71 7.12
C LEU A 27 10.55 18.88 6.18
N THR A 28 11.15 20.02 6.47
CA THR A 28 11.22 21.15 5.54
C THR A 28 12.68 21.60 5.43
N ASP A 29 13.23 21.57 4.24
CA ASP A 29 14.56 22.06 3.91
C ASP A 29 14.45 23.32 3.06
N PHE A 30 14.99 24.42 3.54
CA PHE A 30 15.03 25.74 2.87
C PHE A 30 16.37 25.99 2.14
N GLY A 31 17.13 24.93 1.86
CA GLY A 31 18.43 25.01 1.17
C GLY A 31 18.30 25.22 -0.34
N ASP A 32 19.37 24.90 -1.08
CA ASP A 32 19.46 25.11 -2.53
C ASP A 32 18.44 24.27 -3.32
N LYS A 33 17.98 23.17 -2.75
CA LYS A 33 16.89 22.34 -3.27
C LYS A 33 15.80 22.24 -2.18
N PRO A 34 14.86 23.21 -2.14
CA PRO A 34 13.80 23.19 -1.16
C PRO A 34 13.03 21.87 -1.19
N THR A 35 12.88 21.26 -0.03
CA THR A 35 12.19 19.98 0.10
C THR A 35 11.18 20.06 1.23
N PHE A 36 9.97 19.63 0.96
CA PHE A 36 8.91 19.47 1.95
C PHE A 36 8.47 18.00 1.98
N LEU A 37 8.24 17.49 3.17
CA LEU A 37 7.82 16.13 3.38
C LEU A 37 7.02 16.04 4.69
N ILE A 38 5.84 15.45 4.60
CA ILE A 38 5.06 14.95 5.74
C ILE A 38 4.83 13.46 5.52
N SER A 39 5.04 12.65 6.54
CA SER A 39 4.74 11.23 6.52
C SER A 39 4.13 10.80 7.85
N ILE A 40 3.02 10.10 7.77
CA ILE A 40 2.36 9.41 8.87
C ILE A 40 2.33 7.94 8.49
N GLY A 41 3.04 7.11 9.23
CA GLY A 41 3.11 5.68 8.93
C GLY A 41 4.01 5.31 7.74
N GLY A 42 4.91 6.21 7.29
CA GLY A 42 5.87 5.94 6.23
C GLY A 42 5.38 6.30 4.83
N PHE A 43 5.87 5.59 3.82
CA PHE A 43 5.68 5.90 2.40
C PHE A 43 5.15 4.70 1.61
N HIS A 44 4.76 4.97 0.37
CA HIS A 44 4.46 3.93 -0.62
C HIS A 44 5.67 3.00 -0.81
N PRO A 45 5.48 1.67 -0.94
CA PRO A 45 6.59 0.72 -1.04
C PRO A 45 7.57 0.97 -2.19
N GLN A 46 7.12 1.56 -3.29
CA GLN A 46 7.97 1.89 -4.44
C GLN A 46 8.61 3.28 -4.37
N PHE A 47 8.35 4.05 -3.32
CA PHE A 47 8.94 5.37 -3.16
C PHE A 47 10.25 5.30 -2.37
N THR A 48 11.28 5.97 -2.89
CA THR A 48 12.54 6.15 -2.18
C THR A 48 12.56 7.56 -1.58
N PRO A 49 12.45 7.69 -0.24
CA PRO A 49 12.47 9.00 0.40
C PRO A 49 13.85 9.67 0.27
N PRO A 50 13.90 11.00 0.23
CA PRO A 50 15.15 11.74 0.30
C PRO A 50 15.85 11.49 1.64
N PRO A 51 17.15 11.82 1.77
CA PRO A 51 17.86 11.72 3.03
C PRO A 51 17.17 12.55 4.13
N MET A 52 16.74 11.90 5.19
CA MET A 52 16.05 12.50 6.33
C MET A 52 16.92 12.44 7.60
N PRO A 53 16.76 13.39 8.53
CA PRO A 53 17.46 13.38 9.81
C PRO A 53 16.87 12.36 10.81
N PHE A 54 15.83 11.63 10.42
CA PHE A 54 15.14 10.62 11.20
C PHE A 54 14.89 9.36 10.35
N ALA A 55 14.59 8.25 11.00
CA ALA A 55 14.25 7.00 10.32
C ALA A 55 12.90 7.12 9.58
N VAL A 56 12.67 6.27 8.58
CA VAL A 56 11.37 6.18 7.91
C VAL A 56 10.30 5.83 8.95
N PRO A 57 9.23 6.66 9.08
CA PRO A 57 8.18 6.41 10.07
C PRO A 57 7.55 5.04 9.91
N LYS A 58 7.36 4.33 11.03
CA LYS A 58 6.69 3.04 11.06
C LYS A 58 5.20 3.19 10.80
N ARG A 59 4.60 2.19 10.13
CA ARG A 59 3.17 2.14 9.83
C ARG A 59 2.32 2.46 11.04
N VAL A 60 1.28 3.26 10.83
CA VAL A 60 0.21 3.37 11.82
C VAL A 60 -0.50 2.03 11.87
N THR A 61 -0.56 1.43 13.04
CA THR A 61 -1.07 0.09 13.26
C THR A 61 -2.16 0.14 14.31
N LEU A 62 -3.31 -0.45 13.99
CA LEU A 62 -4.45 -0.62 14.88
C LEU A 62 -4.72 -2.11 15.07
N ASP A 63 -4.43 -2.62 16.25
CA ASP A 63 -4.82 -3.96 16.66
C ASP A 63 -6.26 -3.92 17.20
N ILE A 64 -7.22 -4.33 16.35
CA ILE A 64 -8.66 -4.35 16.69
C ILE A 64 -8.97 -5.54 17.59
N LEU A 65 -8.38 -6.69 17.25
CA LEU A 65 -8.50 -7.92 18.02
C LEU A 65 -7.12 -8.57 18.09
N ASN A 66 -6.71 -8.93 19.28
CA ASN A 66 -5.42 -9.60 19.52
C ASN A 66 -5.56 -10.69 20.59
N GLU A 67 -6.40 -11.66 20.25
CA GLU A 67 -6.65 -12.85 21.08
C GLU A 67 -5.74 -14.01 20.64
N GLN A 68 -5.62 -15.04 21.47
CA GLN A 68 -4.78 -16.20 21.17
C GLN A 68 -5.18 -16.88 19.84
N ASN A 69 -6.47 -16.97 19.57
CA ASN A 69 -7.03 -17.69 18.42
C ASN A 69 -7.63 -16.77 17.35
N ALA A 70 -7.61 -15.45 17.55
CA ALA A 70 -8.17 -14.50 16.60
C ALA A 70 -7.41 -13.18 16.64
N LYS A 71 -6.93 -12.74 15.49
CA LYS A 71 -6.20 -11.49 15.33
C LYS A 71 -6.76 -10.71 14.14
N ILE A 72 -7.05 -9.44 14.38
CA ILE A 72 -7.44 -8.48 13.34
C ILE A 72 -6.57 -7.25 13.51
N ARG A 73 -5.77 -6.96 12.49
CA ARG A 73 -4.85 -5.83 12.47
C ARG A 73 -5.09 -4.99 11.22
N VAL A 74 -5.15 -3.69 11.41
CA VAL A 74 -5.19 -2.71 10.31
C VAL A 74 -3.95 -1.84 10.38
N MET A 75 -3.31 -1.62 9.25
CA MET A 75 -2.16 -0.75 9.11
C MET A 75 -2.43 0.28 8.04
N GLY A 76 -1.84 1.47 8.19
CA GLY A 76 -2.00 2.50 7.18
C GLY A 76 -0.85 3.49 7.15
N TYR A 77 -0.80 4.25 6.07
CA TYR A 77 0.13 5.36 5.91
C TYR A 77 -0.46 6.44 5.01
N PHE A 78 0.00 7.63 5.25
CA PHE A 78 -0.25 8.80 4.40
C PHE A 78 1.02 9.64 4.34
N ALA A 79 1.43 10.06 3.15
CA ALA A 79 2.56 10.96 3.01
C ALA A 79 2.33 11.96 1.88
N VAL A 80 2.88 13.16 2.06
CA VAL A 80 2.92 14.23 1.07
C VAL A 80 4.35 14.74 0.98
N THR A 81 4.86 14.86 -0.22
CA THR A 81 6.13 15.50 -0.51
C THR A 81 5.95 16.69 -1.43
N SER A 82 7.01 17.42 -1.74
CA SER A 82 6.97 18.52 -2.72
C SER A 82 6.42 18.11 -4.09
N ASN A 83 6.44 16.81 -4.44
CA ASN A 83 6.05 16.33 -5.76
C ASN A 83 5.16 15.08 -5.75
N THR A 84 4.84 14.52 -4.59
CA THR A 84 4.09 13.26 -4.53
C THR A 84 3.08 13.24 -3.39
N VAL A 85 2.02 12.46 -3.58
CA VAL A 85 1.07 12.06 -2.54
C VAL A 85 1.02 10.54 -2.48
N HIS A 86 1.10 9.99 -1.28
CA HIS A 86 1.05 8.56 -1.02
C HIS A 86 -0.04 8.26 -0.02
N LEU A 87 -0.75 7.18 -0.22
CA LEU A 87 -1.67 6.64 0.78
C LEU A 87 -1.79 5.13 0.61
N GLY A 88 -2.02 4.46 1.71
CA GLY A 88 -2.26 3.04 1.69
C GLY A 88 -2.80 2.52 3.00
N ALA A 89 -3.49 1.40 2.90
CA ALA A 89 -4.03 0.68 4.04
C ALA A 89 -3.94 -0.83 3.80
N ARG A 90 -3.78 -1.58 4.89
CA ARG A 90 -3.75 -3.03 4.90
C ARG A 90 -4.54 -3.54 6.09
N ALA A 91 -5.37 -4.52 5.86
CA ALA A 91 -6.06 -5.27 6.91
C ALA A 91 -5.66 -6.75 6.83
N ASP A 92 -5.29 -7.33 7.94
CA ASP A 92 -4.95 -8.75 8.07
C ASP A 92 -5.89 -9.39 9.10
N LEU A 93 -6.45 -10.54 8.72
CA LEU A 93 -7.27 -11.41 9.54
C LEU A 93 -6.57 -12.74 9.74
N ASN A 94 -6.53 -13.22 10.96
CA ASN A 94 -6.05 -14.57 11.29
C ASN A 94 -6.94 -15.15 12.39
N ILE A 95 -7.61 -16.26 12.08
CA ILE A 95 -8.47 -16.99 13.02
C ILE A 95 -8.06 -18.45 13.01
N ASN A 96 -7.68 -18.96 14.17
CA ASN A 96 -7.30 -20.35 14.37
C ASN A 96 -8.35 -21.03 15.24
N ILE A 97 -9.08 -21.96 14.65
CA ILE A 97 -10.04 -22.81 15.38
C ILE A 97 -9.58 -24.28 15.29
N VAL A 98 -10.12 -25.12 16.18
CA VAL A 98 -9.67 -26.51 16.29
C VAL A 98 -9.72 -27.30 14.97
N VAL A 99 -10.63 -26.92 14.06
CA VAL A 99 -10.89 -27.65 12.82
C VAL A 99 -10.39 -26.93 11.56
N ALA A 100 -10.02 -25.64 11.66
CA ALA A 100 -9.61 -24.85 10.50
C ALA A 100 -8.81 -23.60 10.88
N ASP A 101 -7.93 -23.17 9.99
CA ASP A 101 -7.25 -21.89 9.99
C ASP A 101 -7.84 -20.99 8.90
N ILE A 102 -8.22 -19.77 9.27
CA ILE A 102 -8.75 -18.78 8.35
C ILE A 102 -7.80 -17.60 8.33
N THR A 103 -7.26 -17.29 7.17
CA THR A 103 -6.41 -16.11 6.95
C THR A 103 -7.02 -15.22 5.88
N GLY A 104 -7.03 -13.94 6.16
CA GLY A 104 -7.52 -12.92 5.23
C GLY A 104 -6.55 -11.77 5.10
N HIS A 105 -6.49 -11.18 3.91
CA HIS A 105 -5.66 -10.04 3.61
C HIS A 105 -6.40 -9.11 2.64
N LEU A 106 -6.39 -7.83 2.95
CA LEU A 106 -6.85 -6.76 2.05
C LEU A 106 -5.83 -5.64 2.10
N ALA A 107 -5.31 -5.22 0.96
CA ALA A 107 -4.38 -4.09 0.88
C ALA A 107 -4.69 -3.18 -0.30
N PHE A 108 -4.41 -1.92 -0.08
CA PHE A 108 -4.50 -0.84 -1.05
C PHE A 108 -3.28 0.06 -0.89
N ASP A 109 -2.60 0.36 -1.99
CA ASP A 109 -1.46 1.29 -2.04
C ASP A 109 -1.64 2.23 -3.24
N ALA A 110 -1.48 3.53 -3.05
CA ALA A 110 -1.52 4.52 -4.09
C ALA A 110 -0.37 5.51 -3.98
N LEU A 111 0.23 5.83 -5.11
CA LEU A 111 1.24 6.87 -5.29
C LEU A 111 0.81 7.75 -6.46
N ILE A 112 0.80 9.06 -6.24
CA ILE A 112 0.59 10.07 -7.27
C ILE A 112 1.79 10.99 -7.28
N GLN A 113 2.45 11.12 -8.42
CA GLN A 113 3.52 12.07 -8.69
C GLN A 113 3.03 13.16 -9.63
N PHE A 114 3.33 14.41 -9.34
CA PHE A 114 2.81 15.55 -10.10
C PHE A 114 3.70 15.91 -11.30
N SER A 115 5.02 15.82 -11.15
CA SER A 115 5.95 16.21 -12.21
C SER A 115 7.22 15.33 -12.24
N PRO A 116 7.49 14.58 -13.34
CA PRO A 116 6.53 14.27 -14.41
C PRO A 116 5.31 13.52 -13.87
N PHE A 117 4.13 13.74 -14.47
CA PHE A 117 2.91 13.11 -13.96
C PHE A 117 2.97 11.58 -14.09
N TYR A 118 2.77 10.92 -12.97
CA TYR A 118 2.71 9.46 -12.86
C TYR A 118 1.79 9.07 -11.70
N PHE A 119 1.06 7.99 -11.84
CA PHE A 119 0.35 7.39 -10.73
C PHE A 119 0.38 5.88 -10.81
N ILE A 120 0.31 5.23 -9.67
CA ILE A 120 0.10 3.80 -9.52
C ILE A 120 -0.84 3.54 -8.36
N VAL A 121 -1.79 2.64 -8.57
CA VAL A 121 -2.72 2.15 -7.56
C VAL A 121 -2.67 0.63 -7.58
N ASN A 122 -2.40 0.02 -6.45
CA ASN A 122 -2.40 -1.42 -6.28
C ASN A 122 -3.46 -1.83 -5.26
N ILE A 123 -4.21 -2.86 -5.58
CA ILE A 123 -5.19 -3.48 -4.68
C ILE A 123 -4.90 -4.98 -4.66
N SER A 124 -4.89 -5.56 -3.48
CA SER A 124 -4.83 -7.00 -3.31
C SER A 124 -5.76 -7.48 -2.22
N ALA A 125 -6.40 -8.60 -2.45
CA ALA A 125 -7.22 -9.28 -1.47
C ALA A 125 -6.96 -10.78 -1.53
N SER A 126 -7.00 -11.44 -0.39
CA SER A 126 -6.98 -12.89 -0.30
C SER A 126 -7.78 -13.36 0.90
N LEU A 127 -8.40 -14.51 0.74
CA LEU A 127 -9.02 -15.27 1.81
C LEU A 127 -8.63 -16.73 1.65
N THR A 128 -8.13 -17.34 2.70
CA THR A 128 -7.73 -18.74 2.71
C THR A 128 -8.36 -19.43 3.92
N VAL A 129 -8.96 -20.59 3.67
CA VAL A 129 -9.47 -21.49 4.71
C VAL A 129 -8.75 -22.83 4.53
N SER A 130 -7.98 -23.21 5.52
CA SER A 130 -7.23 -24.47 5.56
C SER A 130 -7.79 -25.37 6.64
N CYS A 131 -8.03 -26.63 6.31
CA CYS A 131 -8.48 -27.65 7.25
C CYS A 131 -7.84 -29.00 6.90
N PHE A 132 -8.15 -30.04 7.67
CA PHE A 132 -7.59 -31.39 7.46
C PHE A 132 -7.97 -32.00 6.09
N LEU A 133 -9.01 -31.50 5.41
CA LEU A 133 -9.42 -31.95 4.07
C LEU A 133 -8.66 -31.25 2.94
N GLY A 134 -7.95 -30.16 3.23
CA GLY A 134 -7.23 -29.36 2.26
C GLY A 134 -7.45 -27.85 2.42
N GLU A 135 -7.12 -27.10 1.38
CA GLU A 135 -7.20 -25.64 1.35
C GLU A 135 -8.23 -25.16 0.33
N ILE A 136 -8.98 -24.13 0.72
CA ILE A 136 -9.81 -23.33 -0.19
C ILE A 136 -9.31 -21.90 -0.09
N SER A 137 -8.92 -21.30 -1.21
CA SER A 137 -8.46 -19.93 -1.23
C SER A 137 -8.96 -19.13 -2.44
N ALA A 138 -9.14 -17.84 -2.24
CA ALA A 138 -9.40 -16.88 -3.29
C ALA A 138 -8.39 -15.73 -3.16
N ARG A 139 -7.76 -15.33 -4.27
CA ARG A 139 -6.79 -14.23 -4.33
C ARG A 139 -7.09 -13.34 -5.52
N VAL A 140 -7.02 -12.03 -5.30
CA VAL A 140 -7.17 -11.02 -6.35
C VAL A 140 -6.05 -10.00 -6.21
N ARG A 141 -5.45 -9.64 -7.34
CA ARG A 141 -4.47 -8.54 -7.43
C ARG A 141 -4.85 -7.66 -8.61
N LEU A 142 -4.91 -6.36 -8.36
CA LEU A 142 -5.20 -5.35 -9.37
C LEU A 142 -4.13 -4.26 -9.30
N SER A 143 -3.67 -3.79 -10.45
CA SER A 143 -2.77 -2.65 -10.58
C SER A 143 -3.29 -1.73 -11.67
N LEU A 144 -3.35 -0.44 -11.37
CA LEU A 144 -3.69 0.62 -12.31
C LEU A 144 -2.55 1.63 -12.31
N GLU A 145 -2.01 1.94 -13.48
CA GLU A 145 -0.89 2.86 -13.63
C GLU A 145 -1.12 3.86 -14.78
N GLY A 146 -0.54 5.05 -14.65
CA GLY A 146 -0.54 6.11 -15.65
C GLY A 146 0.79 6.86 -15.70
N PRO A 147 1.01 7.73 -16.72
CA PRO A 147 0.01 8.48 -17.52
C PRO A 147 -0.63 7.68 -18.66
N ASN A 148 0.02 6.69 -19.21
CA ASN A 148 -0.58 5.79 -20.18
C ASN A 148 -1.38 4.74 -19.42
N TRP A 149 -2.67 4.91 -19.35
CA TRP A 149 -3.56 4.08 -18.56
C TRP A 149 -3.35 2.60 -18.87
N ARG A 150 -2.92 1.86 -17.88
CA ARG A 150 -2.73 0.41 -17.94
C ARG A 150 -3.30 -0.24 -16.69
N ALA A 151 -4.21 -1.16 -16.89
CA ALA A 151 -4.77 -1.97 -15.82
C ALA A 151 -4.33 -3.43 -15.99
N LYS A 152 -3.79 -3.98 -14.94
CA LYS A 152 -3.44 -5.40 -14.84
C LYS A 152 -4.17 -6.03 -13.68
N GLY A 153 -4.59 -7.26 -13.86
CA GLY A 153 -5.20 -8.00 -12.77
C GLY A 153 -4.96 -9.49 -12.89
N ARG A 154 -4.99 -10.15 -11.75
CA ARG A 154 -4.94 -11.58 -11.62
C ARG A 154 -5.90 -12.03 -10.54
N GLY A 155 -6.75 -12.97 -10.87
CA GLY A 155 -7.61 -13.71 -9.94
C GLY A 155 -7.23 -15.16 -9.88
N GLU A 156 -7.17 -15.72 -8.69
CA GLU A 156 -6.85 -17.13 -8.44
C GLU A 156 -7.88 -17.71 -7.46
N ILE A 157 -8.39 -18.88 -7.75
CA ILE A 157 -9.24 -19.65 -6.84
C ILE A 157 -8.64 -21.05 -6.72
N THR A 158 -8.37 -21.47 -5.50
CA THR A 158 -7.91 -22.82 -5.18
C THR A 158 -9.00 -23.54 -4.40
N ILE A 159 -9.36 -24.73 -4.82
CA ILE A 159 -10.30 -25.62 -4.12
C ILE A 159 -9.63 -26.97 -3.96
N LEU A 160 -9.19 -27.27 -2.75
CA LEU A 160 -8.41 -28.44 -2.41
C LEU A 160 -7.12 -28.51 -3.25
N TRP A 161 -7.09 -29.31 -4.31
CA TRP A 161 -5.96 -29.47 -5.24
C TRP A 161 -6.23 -28.92 -6.64
N PHE A 162 -7.36 -28.25 -6.87
CA PHE A 162 -7.68 -27.58 -8.13
C PHE A 162 -7.40 -26.09 -8.02
N GLU A 163 -6.67 -25.55 -8.97
CA GLU A 163 -6.40 -24.11 -9.08
C GLU A 163 -6.94 -23.61 -10.42
N ILE A 164 -7.66 -22.51 -10.37
CA ILE A 164 -8.14 -21.74 -11.53
C ILE A 164 -7.60 -20.33 -11.39
N ALA A 165 -6.88 -19.87 -12.41
CA ALA A 165 -6.36 -18.51 -12.46
C ALA A 165 -6.79 -17.83 -13.75
N ALA A 166 -7.05 -16.52 -13.67
CA ALA A 166 -7.34 -15.66 -14.79
C ALA A 166 -6.55 -14.35 -14.67
N ASP A 167 -5.92 -13.95 -15.77
CA ASP A 167 -5.15 -12.73 -15.88
C ASP A 167 -5.77 -11.80 -16.91
N PHE A 168 -5.66 -10.49 -16.68
CA PHE A 168 -5.92 -9.49 -17.70
C PHE A 168 -4.84 -8.40 -17.68
N ASP A 169 -4.56 -7.84 -18.86
CA ASP A 169 -3.65 -6.71 -19.06
C ASP A 169 -4.25 -5.84 -20.16
N ILE A 170 -4.79 -4.69 -19.78
CA ILE A 170 -5.50 -3.79 -20.66
C ILE A 170 -4.80 -2.43 -20.62
N SER A 171 -4.44 -1.92 -21.81
CA SER A 171 -3.88 -0.57 -21.95
C SER A 171 -4.80 0.25 -22.81
N TRP A 172 -5.07 1.50 -22.40
CA TRP A 172 -5.86 2.47 -23.16
C TRP A 172 -5.26 3.86 -23.00
N GLY A 173 -5.45 4.68 -23.99
CA GLY A 173 -4.87 6.01 -24.11
C GLY A 173 -4.08 6.16 -25.41
N GLU A 174 -4.14 7.34 -26.01
CA GLU A 174 -3.36 7.61 -27.21
C GLU A 174 -1.87 7.65 -26.90
N THR A 175 -1.10 6.83 -27.58
CA THR A 175 0.35 6.94 -27.58
C THR A 175 0.72 8.25 -28.29
N ARG A 176 1.15 9.25 -27.56
CA ARG A 176 1.56 10.57 -28.05
C ARG A 176 2.67 10.55 -29.15
N ASN A 177 3.20 9.37 -29.44
CA ASN A 177 4.27 9.18 -30.43
C ASN A 177 3.78 9.13 -31.89
N THR A 178 2.48 9.07 -32.16
CA THR A 178 1.97 8.99 -33.53
C THR A 178 1.75 10.36 -34.17
N ILE A 179 1.77 11.45 -33.40
CA ILE A 179 1.52 12.80 -33.94
C ILE A 179 2.82 13.46 -34.44
N LEU A 180 3.96 13.15 -33.86
CA LEU A 180 5.24 13.75 -34.29
C LEU A 180 5.80 13.17 -35.59
N SER A 181 5.43 11.94 -35.95
CA SER A 181 5.86 11.34 -37.23
C SER A 181 5.05 11.79 -38.45
N LYS A 182 3.88 12.43 -38.23
CA LYS A 182 3.06 12.98 -39.33
C LYS A 182 3.34 14.44 -39.67
N ILE A 183 4.15 15.14 -38.90
CA ILE A 183 4.52 16.55 -39.13
C ILE A 183 5.91 16.66 -39.82
N ALA A 184 6.66 15.56 -39.91
CA ALA A 184 7.99 15.51 -40.53
C ALA A 184 8.00 14.87 -41.94
N ALA A 185 6.88 14.84 -42.67
CA ALA A 185 6.79 14.38 -44.05
C ALA A 185 6.29 15.50 -44.94
#